data_6353f888e17149fe407de1a4fa5abda4
#
_entry.id   6353f888e17149fe407de1a4fa5abda4
#
_cell.length_a   1.000
_cell.length_b   1.000
_cell.length_c   1.000
_cell.angle_alpha   90.00
_cell.angle_beta   90.00
_cell.angle_gamma   90.00
#
_symmetry.space_group_name_H-M   'P 1'
#
loop_
_entity.id
_entity.type
_entity.pdbx_description
1 polymer ?
#
loop_
_entity_poly.entity_id
_entity_poly.type
_entity_poly.pdbx_seq_one_letter_code
_entity_poly.pdbx_strand_id
1 'polypeptide(L)'
;MKFKVVAATFLILISSASPASSILNGSTAVGSEYVVTMLFGDDKVSSHCTGAYLRPRVVVTAAHCVIKQGGRAPELTRPIGDWYVSQPGIDWTTPDARTSKVKVLKIWTDPDYFNRWEPEKGLRETQVNDVAFLFLESELKGPHVTRAATREEIEAFRIGKGRAFHLGYGCIGQSWEERKNNDGKPYLASEIIGTNQGSLSTPIWDRFLLAQYDLGKGETCSGDSGSPLLMKKEGEVLYLGTIFAGGNGLNGIKFAATTVLWPFVPALDKAYAEFLIEDAKNRELKAKQEAETKAANDKAVADKILQDAKIEADKIISDAKLEADKIIADAKAAADMVAGSNRKVTIVCIKGKLTKKVTAIAPKCPSGYKKK
;
A
#
# COMPACT_ATOMS: atom_id res chain seq x y z
N MET A 1 33.58 35.69 66.50
CA MET A 1 32.33 35.19 65.94
C MET A 1 32.65 34.52 64.61
N LYS A 2 32.56 33.20 64.54
CA LYS A 2 32.79 32.40 63.30
C LYS A 2 31.44 31.94 62.78
N PHE A 3 31.00 32.51 61.65
CA PHE A 3 29.80 32.07 60.93
C PHE A 3 30.10 30.77 60.17
N LYS A 4 29.43 29.68 60.50
CA LYS A 4 29.41 28.46 59.72
C LYS A 4 28.29 28.55 58.68
N VAL A 5 28.67 28.60 57.42
CA VAL A 5 27.75 28.46 56.26
C VAL A 5 27.45 26.97 56.12
N VAL A 6 26.21 26.56 56.31
CA VAL A 6 25.72 25.23 56.04
C VAL A 6 25.20 25.27 54.60
N ALA A 7 25.93 24.63 53.69
CA ALA A 7 25.48 24.42 52.30
C ALA A 7 24.52 23.22 52.31
N ALA A 8 23.23 23.49 52.10
CA ALA A 8 22.22 22.45 51.89
C ALA A 8 22.29 21.98 50.42
N THR A 9 22.85 20.83 50.21
CA THR A 9 22.87 20.15 48.90
C THR A 9 21.48 19.56 48.66
N PHE A 10 20.69 20.18 47.78
CA PHE A 10 19.44 19.65 47.28
C PHE A 10 19.76 18.52 46.28
N LEU A 11 19.65 17.26 46.69
CA LEU A 11 19.65 16.12 45.79
C LEU A 11 18.29 16.13 45.02
N ILE A 12 18.31 16.59 43.79
CA ILE A 12 17.20 16.38 42.85
C ILE A 12 17.25 14.90 42.45
N LEU A 13 16.41 14.10 43.06
CA LEU A 13 16.07 12.76 42.57
C LEU A 13 15.29 12.94 41.28
N ILE A 14 16.01 12.93 40.14
CA ILE A 14 15.38 12.73 38.86
C ILE A 14 14.93 11.28 38.87
N SER A 15 13.66 11.04 39.20
CA SER A 15 13.01 9.78 38.93
C SER A 15 12.92 9.67 37.42
N SER A 16 13.85 8.92 36.82
CA SER A 16 13.75 8.49 35.45
C SER A 16 12.52 7.55 35.36
N ALA A 17 11.38 8.12 35.00
CA ALA A 17 10.24 7.30 34.60
C ALA A 17 10.72 6.54 33.37
N SER A 18 10.93 5.23 33.51
CA SER A 18 11.20 4.36 32.38
C SER A 18 10.01 4.46 31.43
N PRO A 19 10.25 4.68 30.13
CA PRO A 19 9.15 4.71 29.18
C PRO A 19 8.40 3.38 29.22
N ALA A 20 7.08 3.47 29.22
CA ALA A 20 6.21 2.31 29.08
C ALA A 20 6.55 1.58 27.76
N SER A 21 6.66 0.26 27.81
CA SER A 21 7.10 -0.57 26.68
C SER A 21 6.01 -1.54 26.21
N SER A 22 5.92 -1.82 24.89
CA SER A 22 4.87 -2.65 24.29
C SER A 22 5.03 -4.15 24.52
N ILE A 23 6.16 -4.57 24.96
CA ILE A 23 6.38 -5.80 25.72
C ILE A 23 6.49 -5.32 27.16
N LEU A 24 5.73 -5.89 28.09
CA LEU A 24 5.78 -5.45 29.47
C LEU A 24 7.25 -5.51 29.95
N ASN A 25 7.79 -4.41 30.46
CA ASN A 25 9.20 -4.25 30.82
C ASN A 25 10.22 -4.46 29.66
N GLY A 26 9.79 -4.36 28.40
CA GLY A 26 10.68 -4.40 27.25
C GLY A 26 11.41 -3.08 27.00
N SER A 27 12.35 -3.05 26.08
CA SER A 27 13.01 -1.85 25.57
C SER A 27 12.54 -1.51 24.17
N THR A 28 12.52 -0.21 23.82
CA THR A 28 12.14 0.24 22.48
C THR A 28 13.06 -0.39 21.42
N ALA A 29 12.46 -0.93 20.36
CA ALA A 29 13.12 -1.58 19.23
C ALA A 29 12.77 -0.92 17.89
N VAL A 30 12.52 0.39 17.89
CA VAL A 30 12.30 1.15 16.65
C VAL A 30 13.52 1.03 15.76
N GLY A 31 13.28 0.74 14.47
CA GLY A 31 14.33 0.47 13.50
C GLY A 31 14.78 -0.99 13.41
N SER A 32 14.12 -1.91 14.15
CA SER A 32 14.36 -3.35 14.00
C SER A 32 13.89 -3.84 12.63
N GLU A 33 14.75 -4.53 11.90
CA GLU A 33 14.47 -5.05 10.56
C GLU A 33 13.63 -6.33 10.54
N TYR A 34 13.27 -6.91 11.68
CA TYR A 34 12.65 -8.24 11.73
C TYR A 34 11.15 -8.23 12.00
N VAL A 35 10.62 -7.19 12.61
CA VAL A 35 9.24 -7.18 13.10
C VAL A 35 8.36 -6.17 12.37
N VAL A 36 7.16 -6.60 12.03
CA VAL A 36 6.12 -5.77 11.41
C VAL A 36 4.84 -5.83 12.24
N THR A 37 3.99 -4.82 12.13
CA THR A 37 2.63 -4.92 12.65
C THR A 37 1.64 -5.20 11.52
N MET A 38 0.63 -5.98 11.81
CA MET A 38 -0.47 -6.24 10.91
C MET A 38 -1.47 -5.08 10.97
N LEU A 39 -1.78 -4.52 9.83
CA LEU A 39 -2.62 -3.35 9.68
C LEU A 39 -3.86 -3.70 8.86
N PHE A 40 -4.97 -3.03 9.11
CA PHE A 40 -6.18 -3.15 8.32
C PHE A 40 -6.90 -1.81 8.19
N GLY A 41 -7.66 -1.68 7.10
CA GLY A 41 -8.37 -0.46 6.73
C GLY A 41 -7.50 0.52 5.93
N ASP A 42 -8.16 1.33 5.11
CA ASP A 42 -7.48 2.31 4.27
C ASP A 42 -7.26 3.63 5.01
N ASP A 43 -8.30 4.19 5.62
CA ASP A 43 -8.25 5.52 6.25
C ASP A 43 -7.98 5.48 7.75
N LYS A 44 -8.46 4.45 8.44
CA LYS A 44 -8.25 4.23 9.87
C LYS A 44 -7.43 2.98 10.08
N VAL A 45 -6.13 3.14 9.98
CA VAL A 45 -5.20 2.05 10.25
C VAL A 45 -5.33 1.62 11.72
N SER A 46 -5.61 0.34 11.93
CA SER A 46 -5.66 -0.28 13.24
C SER A 46 -4.67 -1.43 13.27
N SER A 47 -3.91 -1.54 14.34
CA SER A 47 -3.00 -2.66 14.58
C SER A 47 -3.73 -3.74 15.39
N HIS A 48 -3.47 -4.99 15.08
CA HIS A 48 -4.12 -6.12 15.75
C HIS A 48 -3.13 -7.16 16.27
N CYS A 49 -2.12 -7.49 15.48
CA CYS A 49 -1.11 -8.51 15.77
C CYS A 49 0.25 -8.07 15.26
N THR A 50 1.25 -8.79 15.69
CA THR A 50 2.63 -8.66 15.21
C THR A 50 2.91 -9.73 14.16
N GLY A 51 3.89 -9.50 13.29
CA GLY A 51 4.43 -10.47 12.36
C GLY A 51 5.96 -10.32 12.24
N ALA A 52 6.59 -11.26 11.56
CA ALA A 52 8.01 -11.22 11.27
C ALA A 52 8.28 -11.23 9.77
N TYR A 53 9.19 -10.38 9.30
CA TYR A 53 9.68 -10.39 7.93
C TYR A 53 10.64 -11.56 7.76
N LEU A 54 10.14 -12.65 7.18
CA LEU A 54 10.83 -13.94 7.13
C LEU A 54 11.72 -14.08 5.89
N ARG A 55 11.24 -13.65 4.72
CA ARG A 55 11.96 -13.69 3.43
C ARG A 55 11.33 -12.69 2.47
N PRO A 56 11.92 -12.43 1.29
CA PRO A 56 11.35 -11.50 0.32
C PRO A 56 9.85 -11.73 0.10
N ARG A 57 9.05 -10.70 0.32
CA ARG A 57 7.57 -10.70 0.17
C ARG A 57 6.82 -11.70 1.06
N VAL A 58 7.43 -12.18 2.15
CA VAL A 58 6.77 -13.10 3.09
C VAL A 58 6.90 -12.62 4.51
N VAL A 59 5.76 -12.45 5.17
CA VAL A 59 5.64 -12.24 6.61
C VAL A 59 5.00 -13.47 7.23
N VAL A 60 5.52 -13.91 8.38
CA VAL A 60 4.91 -14.93 9.21
C VAL A 60 4.25 -14.29 10.42
N THR A 61 3.08 -14.79 10.80
CA THR A 61 2.30 -14.39 11.97
C THR A 61 1.55 -15.58 12.55
N ALA A 62 0.75 -15.36 13.60
CA ALA A 62 -0.13 -16.39 14.14
C ALA A 62 -1.40 -16.54 13.28
N ALA A 63 -1.89 -17.77 13.13
CA ALA A 63 -3.09 -18.03 12.36
C ALA A 63 -4.34 -17.41 12.99
N HIS A 64 -4.42 -17.38 14.33
CA HIS A 64 -5.54 -16.73 15.02
C HIS A 64 -5.66 -15.23 14.75
N CYS A 65 -4.60 -14.60 14.25
CA CYS A 65 -4.65 -13.20 13.85
C CYS A 65 -5.47 -12.97 12.56
N VAL A 66 -5.56 -13.99 11.71
CA VAL A 66 -6.22 -13.89 10.40
C VAL A 66 -7.45 -14.78 10.26
N ILE A 67 -7.60 -15.81 11.11
CA ILE A 67 -8.72 -16.76 11.09
C ILE A 67 -9.73 -16.42 12.19
N LYS A 68 -11.01 -16.48 11.85
CA LYS A 68 -12.12 -16.28 12.80
C LYS A 68 -12.12 -17.36 13.89
N GLN A 69 -12.28 -16.91 15.13
CA GLN A 69 -12.44 -17.81 16.26
C GLN A 69 -13.84 -18.46 16.28
N GLY A 70 -13.90 -19.72 16.63
CA GLY A 70 -15.18 -20.44 16.86
C GLY A 70 -15.89 -20.96 15.60
N GLY A 71 -15.27 -20.85 14.41
CA GLY A 71 -15.81 -21.41 13.17
C GLY A 71 -15.68 -22.93 13.07
N ARG A 72 -16.48 -23.56 12.16
CA ARG A 72 -16.37 -24.99 11.82
C ARG A 72 -15.27 -25.25 10.78
N ALA A 73 -14.84 -24.23 10.07
CA ALA A 73 -13.78 -24.27 9.06
C ALA A 73 -12.95 -22.99 9.16
N PRO A 74 -11.69 -23.00 8.69
CA PRO A 74 -10.87 -21.81 8.62
C PRO A 74 -11.54 -20.74 7.74
N GLU A 75 -11.95 -19.63 8.34
CA GLU A 75 -12.52 -18.49 7.64
C GLU A 75 -11.72 -17.26 8.03
N LEU A 76 -11.30 -16.47 7.05
CA LEU A 76 -10.58 -15.23 7.31
C LEU A 76 -11.45 -14.24 8.09
N THR A 77 -10.85 -13.56 9.05
CA THR A 77 -11.52 -12.50 9.84
C THR A 77 -11.93 -11.32 8.95
N ARG A 78 -11.23 -11.12 7.83
CA ARG A 78 -11.45 -10.04 6.86
C ARG A 78 -11.10 -10.52 5.44
N PRO A 79 -11.62 -9.90 4.38
CA PRO A 79 -11.16 -10.13 3.02
C PRO A 79 -9.64 -9.90 2.90
N ILE A 80 -8.97 -10.66 2.04
CA ILE A 80 -7.51 -10.54 1.83
C ILE A 80 -7.13 -9.10 1.45
N GLY A 81 -7.95 -8.43 0.63
CA GLY A 81 -7.70 -7.07 0.16
C GLY A 81 -7.63 -6.00 1.26
N ASP A 82 -8.12 -6.29 2.46
CA ASP A 82 -8.14 -5.36 3.60
C ASP A 82 -6.89 -5.49 4.50
N TRP A 83 -6.01 -6.45 4.20
CA TRP A 83 -4.81 -6.70 4.99
C TRP A 83 -3.59 -5.99 4.42
N TYR A 84 -2.85 -5.38 5.32
CA TYR A 84 -1.57 -4.73 5.06
C TYR A 84 -0.58 -5.10 6.16
N VAL A 85 0.70 -4.90 5.89
CA VAL A 85 1.76 -4.95 6.89
C VAL A 85 2.54 -3.64 6.88
N SER A 86 3.07 -3.23 8.02
CA SER A 86 3.97 -2.08 8.12
C SER A 86 5.34 -2.40 7.51
N GLN A 87 6.17 -1.38 7.29
CA GLN A 87 7.60 -1.60 7.16
C GLN A 87 8.18 -2.13 8.48
N PRO A 88 9.29 -2.91 8.44
CA PRO A 88 9.89 -3.43 9.66
C PRO A 88 10.31 -2.35 10.66
N GLY A 89 10.03 -2.57 11.92
CA GLY A 89 10.46 -1.72 13.03
C GLY A 89 9.92 -0.30 13.07
N ILE A 90 8.93 0.03 12.25
CA ILE A 90 8.39 1.39 12.14
C ILE A 90 7.39 1.68 13.28
N ASP A 91 7.35 2.92 13.72
CA ASP A 91 6.23 3.45 14.49
C ASP A 91 5.01 3.60 13.57
N TRP A 92 4.04 2.70 13.68
CA TRP A 92 2.90 2.64 12.75
C TRP A 92 1.88 3.77 12.95
N THR A 93 2.00 4.58 14.00
CA THR A 93 1.14 5.76 14.21
C THR A 93 1.54 6.95 13.33
N THR A 94 2.73 6.90 12.76
CA THR A 94 3.26 7.98 11.92
C THR A 94 2.59 8.04 10.53
N PRO A 95 2.53 9.21 9.89
CA PRO A 95 2.04 9.33 8.51
C PRO A 95 2.82 8.44 7.53
N ASP A 96 4.15 8.33 7.68
CA ASP A 96 5.01 7.52 6.81
C ASP A 96 4.65 6.02 6.87
N ALA A 97 4.27 5.53 8.04
CA ALA A 97 3.82 4.15 8.20
C ALA A 97 2.56 3.86 7.39
N ARG A 98 1.64 4.82 7.32
CA ARG A 98 0.37 4.68 6.58
C ARG A 98 0.58 4.65 5.07
N THR A 99 1.52 5.46 4.56
CA THR A 99 1.82 5.55 3.13
C THR A 99 2.76 4.45 2.65
N SER A 100 3.58 3.89 3.54
CA SER A 100 4.56 2.83 3.22
C SER A 100 4.08 1.41 3.54
N LYS A 101 2.85 1.24 4.01
CA LYS A 101 2.25 -0.09 4.26
C LYS A 101 2.20 -0.90 2.96
N VAL A 102 2.42 -2.19 3.06
CA VAL A 102 2.42 -3.11 1.92
C VAL A 102 1.22 -4.03 2.00
N LYS A 103 0.53 -4.18 0.87
CA LYS A 103 -0.68 -4.99 0.77
C LYS A 103 -0.38 -6.48 0.83
N VAL A 104 -1.25 -7.22 1.49
CA VAL A 104 -1.26 -8.69 1.48
C VAL A 104 -2.07 -9.18 0.28
N LEU A 105 -1.47 -10.02 -0.57
CA LEU A 105 -2.12 -10.58 -1.75
C LEU A 105 -2.66 -11.99 -1.51
N LYS A 106 -2.02 -12.76 -0.63
CA LYS A 106 -2.40 -14.14 -0.32
C LYS A 106 -2.08 -14.46 1.14
N ILE A 107 -2.92 -15.24 1.77
CA ILE A 107 -2.73 -15.75 3.13
C ILE A 107 -2.78 -17.27 3.05
N TRP A 108 -1.79 -17.92 3.65
CA TRP A 108 -1.77 -19.36 3.90
C TRP A 108 -1.83 -19.62 5.39
N THR A 109 -2.63 -20.58 5.79
CA THR A 109 -2.67 -21.10 7.16
C THR A 109 -2.62 -22.63 7.08
N ASP A 110 -2.11 -23.27 8.14
CA ASP A 110 -2.14 -24.72 8.21
C ASP A 110 -3.59 -25.21 8.12
N PRO A 111 -3.91 -26.17 7.21
CA PRO A 111 -5.28 -26.68 7.07
C PRO A 111 -5.80 -27.40 8.32
N ASP A 112 -4.89 -27.89 9.18
CA ASP A 112 -5.24 -28.50 10.45
C ASP A 112 -5.38 -27.50 11.60
N TYR A 113 -5.14 -26.20 11.33
CA TYR A 113 -5.40 -25.16 12.31
C TYR A 113 -6.91 -24.91 12.44
N PHE A 114 -7.46 -25.32 13.59
CA PHE A 114 -8.83 -25.03 13.96
C PHE A 114 -8.84 -24.19 15.21
N ASN A 115 -9.35 -22.99 15.12
CA ASN A 115 -9.51 -22.12 16.27
C ASN A 115 -10.75 -22.53 17.09
N ARG A 116 -10.84 -23.83 17.44
CA ARG A 116 -11.87 -24.37 18.32
C ARG A 116 -11.43 -24.23 19.77
N TRP A 117 -12.07 -23.33 20.46
CA TRP A 117 -12.01 -23.31 21.89
C TRP A 117 -12.80 -24.50 22.45
N GLU A 118 -12.17 -25.63 22.76
CA GLU A 118 -12.73 -26.73 23.51
C GLU A 118 -12.15 -26.74 24.93
N PRO A 119 -12.83 -26.14 25.94
CA PRO A 119 -12.30 -25.97 27.30
C PRO A 119 -11.84 -27.26 27.96
N GLU A 120 -12.37 -28.40 27.54
CA GLU A 120 -12.23 -29.67 28.22
C GLU A 120 -10.93 -30.45 27.89
N LYS A 121 -10.17 -30.04 26.85
CA LYS A 121 -9.00 -30.79 26.37
C LYS A 121 -7.61 -30.22 26.71
N GLY A 122 -7.52 -29.21 27.56
CA GLY A 122 -6.22 -28.62 27.94
C GLY A 122 -5.54 -27.81 26.83
N LEU A 123 -4.22 -27.65 26.87
CA LEU A 123 -3.39 -27.08 25.78
C LEU A 123 -3.53 -27.97 24.57
N ARG A 124 -4.16 -27.47 23.51
CA ARG A 124 -4.82 -28.28 22.51
C ARG A 124 -3.95 -28.50 21.30
N GLU A 125 -4.12 -29.64 20.70
CA GLU A 125 -3.55 -30.00 19.40
C GLU A 125 -3.82 -28.90 18.34
N THR A 126 -4.93 -28.18 18.45
CA THR A 126 -5.34 -27.14 17.50
C THR A 126 -4.55 -25.83 17.61
N GLN A 127 -3.98 -25.51 18.77
CA GLN A 127 -3.19 -24.28 18.96
C GLN A 127 -1.72 -24.42 18.52
N VAL A 128 -1.23 -25.63 18.38
CA VAL A 128 0.17 -25.89 18.00
C VAL A 128 0.48 -25.61 16.52
N ASN A 129 -0.56 -25.50 15.69
CA ASN A 129 -0.44 -25.11 14.27
C ASN A 129 -0.78 -23.63 14.04
N ASP A 130 -0.67 -22.81 15.06
CA ASP A 130 -1.03 -21.40 15.02
C ASP A 130 0.03 -20.58 14.28
N VAL A 131 0.08 -20.80 12.97
CA VAL A 131 0.99 -20.11 12.06
C VAL A 131 0.27 -19.73 10.76
N ALA A 132 0.56 -18.53 10.26
CA ALA A 132 0.10 -18.03 8.98
C ALA A 132 1.25 -17.40 8.19
N PHE A 133 1.24 -17.57 6.87
CA PHE A 133 2.14 -16.90 5.95
C PHE A 133 1.38 -15.87 5.12
N LEU A 134 1.85 -14.63 5.15
CA LEU A 134 1.30 -13.52 4.40
C LEU A 134 2.21 -13.25 3.21
N PHE A 135 1.68 -13.35 2.00
CA PHE A 135 2.39 -13.07 0.75
C PHE A 135 2.07 -11.65 0.29
N LEU A 136 3.10 -10.85 0.07
CA LEU A 136 3.01 -9.41 -0.10
C LEU A 136 3.08 -8.97 -1.56
N GLU A 137 2.47 -7.85 -1.86
CA GLU A 137 2.52 -7.19 -3.17
C GLU A 137 3.94 -6.78 -3.57
N SER A 138 4.75 -6.34 -2.60
CA SER A 138 6.15 -5.97 -2.80
C SER A 138 7.01 -6.39 -1.60
N GLU A 139 8.32 -6.34 -1.77
CA GLU A 139 9.26 -6.53 -0.67
C GLU A 139 9.18 -5.39 0.34
N LEU A 140 9.47 -5.71 1.61
CA LEU A 140 9.65 -4.72 2.66
C LEU A 140 11.07 -4.17 2.59
N LYS A 141 11.26 -2.97 3.12
CA LYS A 141 12.57 -2.31 3.16
C LYS A 141 13.44 -2.94 4.25
N GLY A 142 14.67 -3.23 3.92
CA GLY A 142 15.65 -3.80 4.85
C GLY A 142 15.77 -5.33 4.80
N PRO A 143 16.67 -5.90 5.57
CA PRO A 143 16.89 -7.33 5.64
C PRO A 143 15.75 -8.06 6.36
N HIS A 144 15.64 -9.33 6.10
CA HIS A 144 14.74 -10.25 6.80
C HIS A 144 15.55 -11.20 7.70
N VAL A 145 14.89 -12.04 8.49
CA VAL A 145 15.56 -13.09 9.26
C VAL A 145 16.32 -14.00 8.32
N THR A 146 17.45 -14.57 8.78
CA THR A 146 18.34 -15.33 7.90
C THR A 146 17.65 -16.60 7.41
N ARG A 147 17.06 -17.37 8.34
CA ARG A 147 16.33 -18.61 8.06
C ARG A 147 15.50 -19.08 9.26
N ALA A 148 14.64 -20.06 9.04
CA ALA A 148 14.06 -20.84 10.12
C ALA A 148 15.14 -21.65 10.85
N ALA A 149 14.99 -21.79 12.16
CA ALA A 149 15.83 -22.68 12.95
C ALA A 149 15.54 -24.14 12.58
N THR A 150 16.56 -25.00 12.60
CA THR A 150 16.42 -26.43 12.38
C THR A 150 15.81 -27.12 13.62
N ARG A 151 15.41 -28.38 13.45
CA ARG A 151 14.90 -29.18 14.57
C ARG A 151 15.93 -29.27 15.70
N GLU A 152 17.20 -29.53 15.36
CA GLU A 152 18.31 -29.66 16.32
C GLU A 152 18.55 -28.35 17.06
N GLU A 153 18.42 -27.21 16.41
CA GLU A 153 18.56 -25.89 17.03
C GLU A 153 17.40 -25.60 17.99
N ILE A 154 16.16 -25.98 17.62
CA ILE A 154 15.00 -25.91 18.50
C ILE A 154 15.18 -26.80 19.74
N GLU A 155 15.64 -28.06 19.57
CA GLU A 155 15.91 -28.97 20.68
C GLU A 155 17.01 -28.44 21.60
N ALA A 156 18.10 -27.91 21.02
CA ALA A 156 19.17 -27.30 21.80
C ALA A 156 18.66 -26.11 22.62
N PHE A 157 17.84 -25.24 22.03
CA PHE A 157 17.21 -24.13 22.74
C PHE A 157 16.27 -24.64 23.85
N ARG A 158 15.45 -25.65 23.58
CA ARG A 158 14.50 -26.25 24.53
C ARG A 158 15.18 -26.75 25.81
N ILE A 159 16.38 -27.29 25.70
CA ILE A 159 17.18 -27.76 26.86
C ILE A 159 18.07 -26.67 27.47
N GLY A 160 17.77 -25.40 27.19
CA GLY A 160 18.46 -24.25 27.75
C GLY A 160 19.80 -23.89 27.12
N LYS A 161 20.13 -24.47 25.96
CA LYS A 161 21.33 -24.11 25.20
C LYS A 161 21.01 -22.97 24.23
N GLY A 162 21.38 -21.77 24.59
CA GLY A 162 21.16 -20.59 23.79
C GLY A 162 20.21 -19.57 24.40
N ARG A 163 20.23 -18.39 23.87
CA ARG A 163 19.37 -17.27 24.25
C ARG A 163 18.57 -16.81 23.06
N ALA A 164 17.31 -16.50 23.29
CA ALA A 164 16.45 -15.91 22.28
C ALA A 164 16.01 -14.49 22.69
N PHE A 165 15.41 -13.82 21.75
CA PHE A 165 14.77 -12.55 21.98
C PHE A 165 13.42 -12.50 21.25
N HIS A 166 12.54 -11.66 21.74
CA HIS A 166 11.20 -11.48 21.24
C HIS A 166 11.01 -10.01 20.86
N LEU A 167 10.40 -9.76 19.73
CA LEU A 167 10.04 -8.43 19.24
C LEU A 167 8.55 -8.37 19.00
N GLY A 168 7.87 -7.30 19.47
CA GLY A 168 6.43 -7.21 19.29
C GLY A 168 5.87 -5.80 19.36
N TYR A 169 4.64 -5.68 18.89
CA TYR A 169 3.82 -4.47 18.90
C TYR A 169 2.63 -4.60 19.89
N GLY A 170 2.80 -5.39 20.93
CA GLY A 170 1.78 -5.61 21.93
C GLY A 170 1.47 -4.40 22.82
N CYS A 171 0.68 -4.61 23.86
CA CYS A 171 0.38 -3.57 24.83
C CYS A 171 1.62 -3.16 25.63
N ILE A 172 1.58 -1.99 26.24
CA ILE A 172 2.68 -1.38 26.97
C ILE A 172 2.39 -1.31 28.47
N GLY A 173 3.41 -1.31 29.33
CA GLY A 173 3.30 -1.19 30.76
C GLY A 173 4.44 -1.87 31.48
N GLN A 174 4.46 -1.77 32.81
CA GLN A 174 5.43 -2.47 33.67
C GLN A 174 4.87 -3.80 34.20
N SER A 175 3.55 -3.94 34.22
CA SER A 175 2.86 -5.16 34.64
C SER A 175 1.54 -5.31 33.87
N TRP A 176 0.87 -6.48 34.04
CA TRP A 176 -0.45 -6.72 33.48
C TRP A 176 -1.52 -5.76 34.06
N GLU A 177 -1.38 -5.33 35.27
CA GLU A 177 -2.28 -4.38 35.93
C GLU A 177 -2.13 -2.96 35.38
N GLU A 178 -0.90 -2.60 34.98
CA GLU A 178 -0.56 -1.28 34.48
C GLU A 178 -0.57 -1.21 32.94
N ARG A 179 -0.99 -2.30 32.27
CA ARG A 179 -0.97 -2.37 30.81
C ARG A 179 -1.84 -1.28 30.16
N LYS A 180 -1.31 -0.71 29.09
CA LYS A 180 -1.98 0.25 28.21
C LYS A 180 -1.94 -0.27 26.79
N ASN A 181 -2.79 0.28 25.94
CA ASN A 181 -2.73 0.00 24.51
C ASN A 181 -1.35 0.36 23.95
N ASN A 182 -0.96 -0.31 22.87
CA ASN A 182 0.26 -0.04 22.12
C ASN A 182 0.37 1.44 21.72
N ASP A 183 1.59 1.99 21.81
CA ASP A 183 1.92 3.37 21.41
C ASP A 183 2.40 3.49 19.95
N GLY A 184 2.30 2.42 19.17
CA GLY A 184 2.71 2.37 17.77
C GLY A 184 4.10 1.84 17.51
N LYS A 185 4.92 1.63 18.54
CA LYS A 185 6.32 1.22 18.42
C LYS A 185 6.51 -0.25 18.74
N PRO A 186 7.51 -0.89 18.10
CA PRO A 186 7.93 -2.23 18.50
C PRO A 186 8.82 -2.15 19.75
N TYR A 187 8.81 -3.22 20.52
CA TYR A 187 9.64 -3.40 21.70
C TYR A 187 10.32 -4.75 21.72
N LEU A 188 11.39 -4.84 22.49
CA LEU A 188 12.26 -5.99 22.60
C LEU A 188 12.20 -6.55 24.03
N ALA A 189 11.89 -7.84 24.15
CA ALA A 189 12.25 -8.65 25.31
C ALA A 189 13.49 -9.47 24.95
N SER A 190 14.52 -9.39 25.76
CA SER A 190 15.76 -10.12 25.58
C SER A 190 15.96 -11.18 26.66
N GLU A 191 16.94 -12.06 26.43
CA GLU A 191 17.34 -13.10 27.39
C GLU A 191 16.23 -14.11 27.71
N ILE A 192 15.51 -14.54 26.70
CA ILE A 192 14.54 -15.62 26.79
C ILE A 192 15.27 -16.95 26.67
N ILE A 193 14.97 -17.89 27.56
CA ILE A 193 15.53 -19.24 27.55
C ILE A 193 14.45 -20.29 27.30
N GLY A 194 14.84 -21.38 26.65
CA GLY A 194 13.98 -22.56 26.56
C GLY A 194 13.80 -23.22 27.91
N THR A 195 12.62 -23.75 28.16
CA THR A 195 12.35 -24.54 29.36
C THR A 195 12.44 -26.01 29.02
N ASN A 196 13.29 -26.76 29.72
CA ASN A 196 13.26 -28.20 29.67
C ASN A 196 12.01 -28.70 30.40
N GLN A 197 10.89 -28.69 29.70
CA GLN A 197 9.69 -29.34 30.21
C GLN A 197 9.79 -30.83 29.89
N GLY A 198 10.57 -31.49 30.74
CA GLY A 198 10.86 -32.91 30.61
C GLY A 198 9.63 -33.73 30.25
N SER A 199 9.79 -34.57 29.26
CA SER A 199 9.00 -35.80 29.10
C SER A 199 7.49 -35.65 28.88
N LEU A 200 7.03 -34.66 28.12
CA LEU A 200 5.71 -34.81 27.52
C LEU A 200 5.91 -35.55 26.18
N SER A 201 5.73 -36.86 26.25
CA SER A 201 5.87 -37.82 25.14
C SER A 201 4.72 -37.73 24.11
N THR A 202 4.26 -36.53 23.80
CA THR A 202 3.19 -36.34 22.85
C THR A 202 3.70 -35.73 21.54
N PRO A 203 3.14 -36.09 20.36
CA PRO A 203 3.51 -35.56 19.06
C PRO A 203 3.44 -34.05 18.95
N ILE A 204 2.76 -33.39 19.89
CA ILE A 204 2.56 -31.94 20.00
C ILE A 204 3.89 -31.20 20.18
N TRP A 205 4.86 -31.78 20.85
CA TRP A 205 6.15 -31.14 21.19
C TRP A 205 7.02 -30.83 19.99
N ASP A 206 6.86 -31.54 18.89
CA ASP A 206 7.57 -31.20 17.65
C ASP A 206 7.14 -29.87 17.05
N ARG A 207 5.97 -29.38 17.41
CA ARG A 207 5.36 -28.14 16.88
C ARG A 207 5.23 -27.01 17.89
N PHE A 208 5.57 -27.28 19.16
CA PHE A 208 5.35 -26.36 20.26
C PHE A 208 6.61 -26.13 21.10
N LEU A 209 6.80 -24.88 21.52
CA LEU A 209 7.91 -24.47 22.38
C LEU A 209 7.39 -23.55 23.49
N LEU A 210 7.80 -23.83 24.73
CA LEU A 210 7.67 -22.88 25.82
C LEU A 210 9.01 -22.18 26.03
N ALA A 211 8.99 -20.87 25.97
CA ALA A 211 10.15 -20.02 26.22
C ALA A 211 9.91 -19.21 27.47
N GLN A 212 10.83 -19.25 28.41
CA GLN A 212 10.76 -18.54 29.68
C GLN A 212 11.41 -17.17 29.55
N TYR A 213 10.70 -16.11 29.97
CA TYR A 213 11.28 -14.79 30.13
C TYR A 213 12.14 -14.74 31.39
N ASP A 214 13.25 -14.07 31.29
CA ASP A 214 14.05 -13.74 32.47
C ASP A 214 13.29 -12.67 33.29
N LEU A 215 13.36 -12.79 34.62
CA LEU A 215 12.60 -11.91 35.52
C LEU A 215 12.92 -10.44 35.25
N GLY A 216 11.88 -9.65 34.99
CA GLY A 216 12.02 -8.21 34.72
C GLY A 216 12.59 -7.83 33.34
N LYS A 217 12.76 -8.78 32.42
CA LYS A 217 13.32 -8.57 31.08
C LYS A 217 12.26 -8.48 29.96
N GLY A 218 11.01 -8.41 30.33
CA GLY A 218 9.87 -8.32 29.44
C GLY A 218 8.99 -9.56 29.44
N GLU A 219 7.76 -9.40 29.03
CA GLU A 219 6.80 -10.49 28.85
C GLU A 219 5.79 -10.17 27.74
N THR A 220 5.21 -11.21 27.14
CA THR A 220 4.18 -11.08 26.12
C THR A 220 2.96 -10.33 26.62
N CYS A 221 2.35 -9.51 25.78
CA CYS A 221 1.12 -8.79 26.02
C CYS A 221 0.14 -8.91 24.85
N SER A 222 -1.08 -8.43 25.01
CA SER A 222 -2.06 -8.37 23.91
C SER A 222 -1.52 -7.58 22.74
N GLY A 223 -1.56 -8.16 21.52
CA GLY A 223 -0.98 -7.59 20.32
C GLY A 223 0.39 -8.17 19.94
N ASP A 224 1.06 -8.88 20.86
CA ASP A 224 2.27 -9.65 20.56
C ASP A 224 1.99 -11.00 19.89
N SER A 225 0.73 -11.36 19.72
CA SER A 225 0.33 -12.50 18.89
C SER A 225 0.94 -12.41 17.50
N GLY A 226 1.61 -13.47 17.06
CA GLY A 226 2.35 -13.48 15.77
C GLY A 226 3.78 -12.98 15.84
N SER A 227 4.22 -12.47 16.98
CA SER A 227 5.61 -12.02 17.21
C SER A 227 6.61 -13.15 17.01
N PRO A 228 7.80 -12.83 16.46
CA PRO A 228 8.88 -13.81 16.34
C PRO A 228 9.57 -14.08 17.67
N LEU A 229 9.88 -15.35 17.90
CA LEU A 229 10.93 -15.75 18.80
C LEU A 229 12.19 -15.98 17.96
N LEU A 230 13.23 -15.17 18.19
CA LEU A 230 14.45 -15.13 17.39
C LEU A 230 15.67 -15.50 18.21
N MET A 231 16.66 -16.12 17.57
CA MET A 231 17.95 -16.44 18.16
C MET A 231 19.10 -15.96 17.28
N LYS A 232 20.12 -15.35 17.87
CA LYS A 232 21.38 -15.03 17.18
C LYS A 232 22.36 -16.19 17.34
N LYS A 233 22.89 -16.68 16.22
CA LYS A 233 23.88 -17.74 16.19
C LYS A 233 24.85 -17.51 15.03
N GLU A 234 26.14 -17.39 15.33
CA GLU A 234 27.22 -17.28 14.33
C GLU A 234 27.00 -16.20 13.25
N GLY A 235 26.41 -15.06 13.64
CA GLY A 235 26.09 -13.96 12.74
C GLY A 235 24.73 -14.08 12.02
N GLU A 236 24.05 -15.21 12.15
CA GLU A 236 22.71 -15.40 11.64
C GLU A 236 21.64 -14.99 12.66
N VAL A 237 20.47 -14.58 12.17
CA VAL A 237 19.23 -14.43 12.95
C VAL A 237 18.30 -15.55 12.55
N LEU A 238 18.06 -16.46 13.48
CA LEU A 238 17.24 -17.65 13.28
C LEU A 238 15.83 -17.42 13.80
N TYR A 239 14.85 -17.84 13.02
CA TYR A 239 13.45 -17.84 13.43
C TYR A 239 13.09 -19.16 14.11
N LEU A 240 12.90 -19.14 15.43
CA LEU A 240 12.51 -20.33 16.18
C LEU A 240 11.01 -20.62 16.02
N GLY A 241 10.17 -19.59 16.11
CA GLY A 241 8.72 -19.77 15.97
C GLY A 241 7.93 -18.52 16.23
N THR A 242 6.62 -18.66 16.10
CA THR A 242 5.60 -17.62 16.23
C THR A 242 4.97 -17.67 17.62
N ILE A 243 5.02 -16.59 18.35
CA ILE A 243 4.36 -16.49 19.67
C ILE A 243 2.86 -16.37 19.46
N PHE A 244 2.08 -17.21 20.13
CA PHE A 244 0.62 -17.18 20.06
C PHE A 244 -0.04 -16.92 21.42
N ALA A 245 0.67 -17.13 22.51
CA ALA A 245 0.18 -16.83 23.84
C ALA A 245 1.33 -16.52 24.81
N GLY A 246 1.00 -15.86 25.90
CA GLY A 246 1.89 -15.68 27.04
C GLY A 246 1.13 -16.00 28.33
N GLY A 247 1.84 -16.24 29.40
CA GLY A 247 1.21 -16.56 30.65
C GLY A 247 2.14 -16.63 31.84
N ASN A 248 1.53 -16.80 33.01
CA ASN A 248 2.20 -17.05 34.26
C ASN A 248 2.25 -18.56 34.52
N GLY A 249 3.45 -19.09 34.66
CA GLY A 249 3.66 -20.44 35.15
C GLY A 249 3.60 -20.54 36.68
N LEU A 250 3.91 -21.72 37.19
CA LEU A 250 4.08 -21.93 38.63
C LEU A 250 5.22 -21.02 39.14
N ASN A 251 5.07 -20.50 40.34
CA ASN A 251 6.06 -19.65 41.02
C ASN A 251 6.31 -18.27 40.32
N GLY A 252 5.33 -17.74 39.59
CA GLY A 252 5.45 -16.42 38.93
C GLY A 252 6.38 -16.37 37.73
N ILE A 253 6.84 -17.53 37.22
CA ILE A 253 7.63 -17.61 36.00
C ILE A 253 6.76 -17.19 34.83
N LYS A 254 7.24 -16.23 34.04
CA LYS A 254 6.58 -15.78 32.84
C LYS A 254 7.09 -16.59 31.62
N PHE A 255 6.19 -16.96 30.72
CA PHE A 255 6.58 -17.70 29.51
C PHE A 255 5.80 -17.25 28.27
N ALA A 256 6.40 -17.48 27.11
CA ALA A 256 5.77 -17.40 25.81
C ALA A 256 5.50 -18.82 25.28
N ALA A 257 4.28 -19.03 24.83
CA ALA A 257 3.89 -20.22 24.08
C ALA A 257 4.09 -19.94 22.58
N THR A 258 4.84 -20.80 21.92
CA THR A 258 5.36 -20.54 20.57
C THR A 258 5.11 -21.75 19.67
N THR A 259 4.49 -21.53 18.50
CA THR A 259 4.44 -22.50 17.42
C THR A 259 5.78 -22.49 16.70
N VAL A 260 6.53 -23.60 16.72
CA VAL A 260 7.81 -23.69 16.03
C VAL A 260 7.63 -23.68 14.52
N LEU A 261 8.57 -23.06 13.78
CA LEU A 261 8.41 -22.88 12.33
C LEU A 261 8.90 -24.07 11.50
N TRP A 262 9.95 -24.77 11.92
CA TRP A 262 10.62 -25.78 11.10
C TRP A 262 9.70 -26.82 10.45
N PRO A 263 8.61 -27.34 11.10
CA PRO A 263 7.74 -28.32 10.47
C PRO A 263 6.91 -27.77 9.30
N PHE A 264 6.77 -26.43 9.25
CA PHE A 264 5.95 -25.74 8.24
C PHE A 264 6.80 -25.20 7.08
N VAL A 265 8.15 -25.31 7.15
CA VAL A 265 9.02 -24.82 6.07
C VAL A 265 8.71 -25.46 4.72
N PRO A 266 8.48 -26.78 4.59
CA PRO A 266 8.11 -27.38 3.30
C PRO A 266 6.81 -26.83 2.74
N ALA A 267 5.81 -26.59 3.59
CA ALA A 267 4.53 -25.99 3.18
C ALA A 267 4.71 -24.53 2.75
N LEU A 268 5.54 -23.78 3.48
CA LEU A 268 5.92 -22.41 3.11
C LEU A 268 6.61 -22.38 1.75
N ASP A 269 7.58 -23.23 1.51
CA ASP A 269 8.33 -23.25 0.26
C ASP A 269 7.41 -23.56 -0.93
N LYS A 270 6.51 -24.51 -0.77
CA LYS A 270 5.49 -24.84 -1.77
C LYS A 270 4.55 -23.65 -2.03
N ALA A 271 3.95 -23.10 -0.97
CA ALA A 271 3.02 -21.97 -1.07
C ALA A 271 3.68 -20.70 -1.66
N TYR A 272 4.95 -20.48 -1.35
CA TYR A 272 5.73 -19.37 -1.88
C TYR A 272 6.03 -19.53 -3.38
N ALA A 273 6.42 -20.73 -3.81
CA ALA A 273 6.63 -21.02 -5.23
C ALA A 273 5.34 -20.84 -6.05
N GLU A 274 4.22 -21.37 -5.55
CA GLU A 274 2.90 -21.19 -6.15
C GLU A 274 2.49 -19.71 -6.24
N PHE A 275 2.73 -18.95 -5.17
CA PHE A 275 2.45 -17.51 -5.12
C PHE A 275 3.26 -16.75 -6.17
N LEU A 276 4.56 -17.02 -6.31
CA LEU A 276 5.40 -16.33 -7.29
C LEU A 276 4.94 -16.57 -8.73
N ILE A 277 4.53 -17.80 -9.06
CA ILE A 277 4.00 -18.14 -10.39
C ILE A 277 2.67 -17.42 -10.65
N GLU A 278 1.76 -17.46 -9.69
CA GLU A 278 0.45 -16.81 -9.79
C GLU A 278 0.57 -15.28 -9.93
N ASP A 279 1.43 -14.67 -9.11
CA ASP A 279 1.68 -13.23 -9.13
C ASP A 279 2.32 -12.78 -10.45
N ALA A 280 3.28 -13.53 -10.98
CA ALA A 280 3.89 -13.23 -12.27
C ALA A 280 2.83 -13.24 -13.39
N LYS A 281 1.96 -14.24 -13.42
CA LYS A 281 0.86 -14.33 -14.39
C LYS A 281 -0.13 -13.18 -14.26
N ASN A 282 -0.50 -12.81 -13.02
CA ASN A 282 -1.43 -11.71 -12.77
C ASN A 282 -0.83 -10.36 -13.18
N ARG A 283 0.46 -10.13 -12.95
CA ARG A 283 1.18 -8.92 -13.39
C ARG A 283 1.24 -8.82 -14.92
N GLU A 284 1.50 -9.92 -15.61
CA GLU A 284 1.50 -9.97 -17.07
C GLU A 284 0.11 -9.63 -17.64
N LEU A 285 -0.95 -10.25 -17.08
CA LEU A 285 -2.32 -9.97 -17.49
C LEU A 285 -2.72 -8.51 -17.28
N LYS A 286 -2.36 -7.95 -16.12
CA LYS A 286 -2.61 -6.54 -15.79
C LYS A 286 -1.87 -5.61 -16.76
N ALA A 287 -0.60 -5.86 -17.02
CA ALA A 287 0.19 -5.07 -17.97
C ALA A 287 -0.40 -5.10 -19.39
N LYS A 288 -0.89 -6.26 -19.84
CA LYS A 288 -1.59 -6.39 -21.11
C LYS A 288 -2.87 -5.57 -21.16
N GLN A 289 -3.71 -5.63 -20.13
CA GLN A 289 -4.94 -4.84 -20.03
C GLN A 289 -4.68 -3.33 -19.99
N GLU A 290 -3.64 -2.89 -19.28
CA GLU A 290 -3.23 -1.49 -19.24
C GLU A 290 -2.75 -1.01 -20.62
N ALA A 291 -1.98 -1.83 -21.34
CA ALA A 291 -1.53 -1.53 -22.70
C ALA A 291 -2.69 -1.45 -23.70
N GLU A 292 -3.65 -2.36 -23.63
CA GLU A 292 -4.85 -2.35 -24.47
C GLU A 292 -5.73 -1.12 -24.19
N THR A 293 -5.93 -0.78 -22.90
CA THR A 293 -6.67 0.42 -22.49
C THR A 293 -6.00 1.70 -22.99
N LYS A 294 -4.68 1.78 -22.86
CA LYS A 294 -3.90 2.91 -23.36
C LYS A 294 -4.03 3.04 -24.88
N ALA A 295 -3.87 1.95 -25.63
CA ALA A 295 -4.01 1.96 -27.08
C ALA A 295 -5.42 2.39 -27.55
N ALA A 296 -6.47 1.96 -26.84
CA ALA A 296 -7.85 2.39 -27.09
C ALA A 296 -8.04 3.89 -26.85
N ASN A 297 -7.49 4.43 -25.76
CA ASN A 297 -7.54 5.86 -25.45
C ASN A 297 -6.76 6.69 -26.47
N ASP A 298 -5.55 6.27 -26.84
CA ASP A 298 -4.72 6.96 -27.85
C ASP A 298 -5.43 7.01 -29.20
N LYS A 299 -6.10 5.91 -29.60
CA LYS A 299 -6.92 5.87 -30.81
C LYS A 299 -8.12 6.84 -30.75
N ALA A 300 -8.84 6.87 -29.63
CA ALA A 300 -9.99 7.77 -29.45
C ALA A 300 -9.56 9.25 -29.53
N VAL A 301 -8.40 9.60 -28.99
CA VAL A 301 -7.81 10.95 -29.09
C VAL A 301 -7.46 11.27 -30.55
N ALA A 302 -6.82 10.34 -31.26
CA ALA A 302 -6.47 10.52 -32.69
C ALA A 302 -7.71 10.70 -33.57
N ASP A 303 -8.74 9.89 -33.36
CA ASP A 303 -10.02 9.98 -34.11
C ASP A 303 -10.70 11.34 -33.86
N LYS A 304 -10.67 11.84 -32.64
CA LYS A 304 -11.20 13.16 -32.30
C LYS A 304 -10.42 14.29 -32.98
N ILE A 305 -9.10 14.26 -32.95
CA ILE A 305 -8.26 15.25 -33.64
C ILE A 305 -8.56 15.27 -35.15
N LEU A 306 -8.71 14.10 -35.75
CA LEU A 306 -9.05 13.97 -37.16
C LEU A 306 -10.43 14.56 -37.49
N GLN A 307 -11.41 14.34 -36.64
CA GLN A 307 -12.75 14.90 -36.77
C GLN A 307 -12.75 16.43 -36.63
N ASP A 308 -12.04 16.97 -35.64
CA ASP A 308 -11.94 18.42 -35.41
C ASP A 308 -11.22 19.09 -36.59
N ALA A 309 -10.13 18.49 -37.09
CA ALA A 309 -9.43 19.00 -38.30
C ALA A 309 -10.31 18.98 -39.53
N LYS A 310 -11.16 17.97 -39.72
CA LYS A 310 -12.12 17.91 -40.82
C LYS A 310 -13.17 19.03 -40.74
N ILE A 311 -13.72 19.26 -39.57
CA ILE A 311 -14.69 20.37 -39.33
C ILE A 311 -14.06 21.73 -39.65
N GLU A 312 -12.81 21.96 -39.23
CA GLU A 312 -12.10 23.21 -39.52
C GLU A 312 -11.79 23.36 -41.02
N ALA A 313 -11.39 22.28 -41.70
CA ALA A 313 -11.18 22.29 -43.15
C ALA A 313 -12.47 22.58 -43.92
N ASP A 314 -13.59 21.97 -43.56
CA ASP A 314 -14.90 22.21 -44.17
C ASP A 314 -15.34 23.67 -43.96
N LYS A 315 -15.10 24.24 -42.82
CA LYS A 315 -15.36 25.66 -42.54
C LYS A 315 -14.53 26.59 -43.40
N ILE A 316 -13.21 26.36 -43.51
CA ILE A 316 -12.31 27.16 -44.37
C ILE A 316 -12.77 27.10 -45.84
N ILE A 317 -13.16 25.92 -46.34
CA ILE A 317 -13.68 25.75 -47.70
C ILE A 317 -14.97 26.54 -47.90
N SER A 318 -15.89 26.50 -46.93
CA SER A 318 -17.16 27.25 -46.94
C SER A 318 -16.94 28.78 -47.00
N ASP A 319 -16.05 29.27 -46.11
CA ASP A 319 -15.72 30.70 -46.04
C ASP A 319 -15.05 31.22 -47.33
N ALA A 320 -14.08 30.44 -47.87
CA ALA A 320 -13.42 30.75 -49.14
C ALA A 320 -14.43 30.80 -50.30
N LYS A 321 -15.40 29.88 -50.34
CA LYS A 321 -16.43 29.85 -51.39
C LYS A 321 -17.34 31.09 -51.28
N LEU A 322 -17.74 31.47 -50.08
CA LEU A 322 -18.55 32.66 -49.84
C LEU A 322 -17.84 33.95 -50.32
N GLU A 323 -16.56 34.06 -50.06
CA GLU A 323 -15.72 35.19 -50.49
C GLU A 323 -15.53 35.22 -52.01
N ALA A 324 -15.34 34.07 -52.63
CA ALA A 324 -15.27 33.96 -54.08
C ALA A 324 -16.60 34.38 -54.76
N ASP A 325 -17.73 33.93 -54.26
CA ASP A 325 -19.06 34.33 -54.75
C ASP A 325 -19.29 35.86 -54.62
N LYS A 326 -18.83 36.47 -53.53
CA LYS A 326 -18.90 37.91 -53.32
C LYS A 326 -18.02 38.64 -54.35
N ILE A 327 -16.79 38.24 -54.57
CA ILE A 327 -15.90 38.83 -55.57
C ILE A 327 -16.53 38.75 -56.97
N ILE A 328 -17.14 37.61 -57.32
CA ILE A 328 -17.81 37.42 -58.64
C ILE A 328 -19.02 38.39 -58.76
N ALA A 329 -19.81 38.55 -57.69
CA ALA A 329 -20.95 39.47 -57.67
C ALA A 329 -20.51 40.93 -57.83
N ASP A 330 -19.48 41.34 -57.11
CA ASP A 330 -18.91 42.70 -57.20
C ASP A 330 -18.31 42.99 -58.58
N ALA A 331 -17.61 42.04 -59.16
CA ALA A 331 -17.08 42.16 -60.51
C ALA A 331 -18.21 42.29 -61.58
N LYS A 332 -19.28 41.52 -61.41
CA LYS A 332 -20.46 41.61 -62.31
C LYS A 332 -21.15 42.98 -62.16
N ALA A 333 -21.35 43.48 -60.95
CA ALA A 333 -21.91 44.79 -60.74
C ALA A 333 -21.06 45.90 -61.36
N ALA A 334 -19.73 45.81 -61.23
CA ALA A 334 -18.80 46.74 -61.89
C ALA A 334 -18.90 46.69 -63.42
N ALA A 335 -18.99 45.49 -63.99
CA ALA A 335 -19.14 45.31 -65.45
C ALA A 335 -20.47 45.91 -65.95
N ASP A 336 -21.58 45.73 -65.22
CA ASP A 336 -22.87 46.30 -65.55
C ASP A 336 -22.86 47.86 -65.48
N MET A 337 -22.13 48.41 -64.52
CA MET A 337 -21.95 49.89 -64.47
C MET A 337 -21.18 50.41 -65.65
N VAL A 338 -20.14 49.74 -66.04
CA VAL A 338 -19.33 50.12 -67.29
C VAL A 338 -20.19 49.99 -68.50
N ALA A 339 -20.97 48.93 -68.62
CA ALA A 339 -21.87 48.73 -69.78
C ALA A 339 -22.98 49.85 -69.81
N GLY A 340 -23.47 50.24 -68.65
CA GLY A 340 -24.44 51.36 -68.53
C GLY A 340 -23.86 52.70 -68.93
N SER A 341 -22.58 52.97 -68.53
CA SER A 341 -21.89 54.24 -68.86
C SER A 341 -21.57 54.38 -70.38
N ASN A 342 -21.43 53.28 -71.13
CA ASN A 342 -21.18 53.26 -72.56
C ASN A 342 -22.49 53.28 -73.45
N ARG A 343 -23.65 53.41 -72.78
CA ARG A 343 -24.92 53.40 -73.53
C ARG A 343 -25.06 54.63 -74.36
N LYS A 344 -25.10 54.46 -75.65
CA LYS A 344 -25.35 55.59 -76.63
C LYS A 344 -26.74 56.08 -76.48
N VAL A 345 -26.89 57.39 -76.17
CA VAL A 345 -28.16 58.09 -76.12
C VAL A 345 -28.38 58.88 -77.37
N THR A 346 -29.58 58.86 -77.92
CA THR A 346 -29.96 59.65 -79.07
C THR A 346 -30.68 60.90 -78.65
N ILE A 347 -30.16 62.06 -79.01
CA ILE A 347 -30.78 63.33 -78.82
C ILE A 347 -31.25 63.87 -80.20
N VAL A 348 -32.32 64.68 -80.17
CA VAL A 348 -32.87 65.42 -81.35
C VAL A 348 -32.44 66.89 -81.25
N CYS A 349 -31.73 67.33 -82.25
CA CYS A 349 -31.25 68.70 -82.42
C CYS A 349 -32.08 69.46 -83.50
N ILE A 350 -32.44 70.71 -83.22
CA ILE A 350 -33.30 71.57 -84.12
C ILE A 350 -32.57 72.85 -84.49
N LYS A 351 -32.64 73.24 -85.75
CA LYS A 351 -32.24 74.53 -86.24
C LYS A 351 -33.34 75.07 -87.25
N GLY A 352 -34.18 75.98 -86.81
CA GLY A 352 -35.37 76.42 -87.54
C GLY A 352 -36.32 75.25 -87.81
N LYS A 353 -36.64 74.95 -89.01
CA LYS A 353 -37.49 73.81 -89.40
C LYS A 353 -36.68 72.50 -89.62
N LEU A 354 -35.39 72.53 -89.43
CA LEU A 354 -34.51 71.36 -89.63
C LEU A 354 -34.27 70.62 -88.31
N THR A 355 -34.43 69.25 -88.36
CA THR A 355 -34.18 68.36 -87.24
C THR A 355 -33.04 67.35 -87.58
N LYS A 356 -32.12 67.13 -86.64
CA LYS A 356 -31.03 66.10 -86.73
C LYS A 356 -30.98 65.26 -85.51
N LYS A 357 -30.96 63.96 -85.66
CA LYS A 357 -30.74 63.01 -84.54
C LYS A 357 -29.22 62.80 -84.39
N VAL A 358 -28.74 62.88 -83.18
CA VAL A 358 -27.34 62.58 -82.80
C VAL A 358 -27.30 61.49 -81.79
N THR A 359 -26.65 60.37 -82.08
CA THR A 359 -26.52 59.24 -81.18
C THR A 359 -25.03 59.09 -80.78
N ALA A 360 -24.74 59.23 -79.53
CA ALA A 360 -23.40 59.12 -78.96
C ALA A 360 -23.50 58.79 -77.47
N ILE A 361 -22.41 58.42 -76.83
CA ILE A 361 -22.35 58.20 -75.32
C ILE A 361 -22.67 59.54 -74.59
N ALA A 362 -22.16 60.63 -75.07
CA ALA A 362 -22.48 61.98 -74.65
C ALA A 362 -22.82 62.89 -75.85
N PRO A 363 -24.02 62.75 -76.42
CA PRO A 363 -24.34 63.45 -77.69
C PRO A 363 -24.48 64.99 -77.42
N LYS A 364 -23.83 65.73 -78.29
CA LYS A 364 -23.92 67.20 -78.34
C LYS A 364 -24.49 67.59 -79.72
N CYS A 365 -25.33 68.60 -79.71
CA CYS A 365 -25.85 69.12 -80.96
C CYS A 365 -24.77 69.81 -81.84
N PRO A 366 -24.74 69.59 -83.10
CA PRO A 366 -23.83 70.30 -84.01
C PRO A 366 -23.98 71.83 -83.93
N SER A 367 -22.93 72.55 -84.36
CA SER A 367 -22.97 74.01 -84.27
C SER A 367 -24.22 74.59 -85.00
N GLY A 368 -24.88 75.48 -84.34
CA GLY A 368 -26.12 76.13 -84.85
C GLY A 368 -27.42 75.35 -84.59
N TYR A 369 -27.38 74.11 -83.97
CA TYR A 369 -28.54 73.35 -83.56
C TYR A 369 -28.69 73.39 -82.06
N LYS A 370 -29.95 73.41 -81.54
CA LYS A 370 -30.30 73.32 -80.14
C LYS A 370 -30.98 72.00 -79.89
N LYS A 371 -30.71 71.41 -78.68
CA LYS A 371 -31.41 70.20 -78.30
C LYS A 371 -32.92 70.49 -78.11
N LYS A 372 -33.73 69.65 -78.73
CA LYS A 372 -35.15 69.70 -78.55
C LYS A 372 -35.58 69.34 -77.12
#